data_8335d1ace1932c926ab228fced5dc720
#
_entry.id   8335d1ace1932c926ab228fced5dc720
#
_cell.length_a   1.000
_cell.length_b   1.000
_cell.length_c   1.000
_cell.angle_alpha   90.00
_cell.angle_beta   90.00
_cell.angle_gamma   90.00
#
_symmetry.space_group_name_H-M   'P 1'
#
loop_
_entity.id
_entity.type
_entity.pdbx_description
1 polymer ?
#
loop_
_entity_poly.entity_id
_entity_poly.type
_entity_poly.pdbx_seq_one_letter_code
_entity_poly.pdbx_strand_id
1 'polypeptide(L)'
;MEQFGAVCGRFQIFHSDHLNYVLAAKERCEHLIVGITSPDSSVAPAEQADANRGKAEANPCTYYERMKMVEGTLLEAGLTREDFDIVPFPIGRPELMRFYIPDGTRIFVTILDEWGRCKTDRLRDFGYPVEVLWERTDKVISSSMIRRCIIEDRPWAQYVPPATYRYVLQKKIDLRIKELGSGS
;
A
#
# COMPACT_ATOMS: atom_id res chain seq x y z
N MET A 1 -16.92 -10.23 13.62
CA MET A 1 -15.56 -10.29 13.06
C MET A 1 -15.66 -11.00 11.74
N GLU A 2 -15.10 -10.45 10.68
CA GLU A 2 -15.11 -11.08 9.34
C GLU A 2 -14.10 -12.22 9.30
N GLN A 3 -14.37 -13.31 8.58
CA GLN A 3 -13.40 -14.39 8.40
C GLN A 3 -12.20 -13.90 7.59
N PHE A 4 -12.44 -13.23 6.46
CA PHE A 4 -11.40 -12.63 5.62
C PHE A 4 -11.62 -11.14 5.45
N GLY A 5 -10.56 -10.37 5.70
CA GLY A 5 -10.51 -8.95 5.40
C GLY A 5 -9.40 -8.64 4.41
N ALA A 6 -9.56 -7.60 3.59
CA ALA A 6 -8.52 -7.15 2.71
C ALA A 6 -8.28 -5.64 2.82
N VAL A 7 -7.02 -5.26 2.74
CA VAL A 7 -6.58 -3.87 2.57
C VAL A 7 -5.76 -3.76 1.30
N CYS A 8 -5.67 -2.58 0.70
CA CYS A 8 -4.82 -2.42 -0.47
C CYS A 8 -4.10 -1.08 -0.55
N GLY A 9 -2.89 -1.11 -1.10
CA GLY A 9 -2.08 0.08 -1.29
C GLY A 9 -0.92 -0.15 -2.24
N ARG A 10 -0.32 0.96 -2.73
CA ARG A 10 0.92 0.89 -3.54
C ARG A 10 2.16 0.62 -2.70
N PHE A 11 2.17 1.14 -1.48
CA PHE A 11 3.26 0.95 -0.49
C PHE A 11 4.66 1.33 -1.03
N GLN A 12 4.77 2.49 -1.64
CA GLN A 12 5.99 3.01 -2.31
C GLN A 12 6.59 4.25 -1.58
N ILE A 13 6.96 4.18 -0.35
CA ILE A 13 7.40 3.20 0.66
C ILE A 13 6.25 2.89 1.62
N PHE A 14 6.31 1.74 2.33
CA PHE A 14 5.41 1.42 3.42
C PHE A 14 5.73 2.31 4.65
N HIS A 15 4.75 3.05 5.18
CA HIS A 15 4.93 4.03 6.25
C HIS A 15 3.96 3.83 7.41
N SER A 16 4.12 4.62 8.48
CA SER A 16 3.37 4.43 9.72
C SER A 16 1.85 4.54 9.54
N ASP A 17 1.35 5.45 8.69
CA ASP A 17 -0.09 5.51 8.41
C ASP A 17 -0.60 4.28 7.63
N HIS A 18 0.24 3.66 6.79
CA HIS A 18 -0.10 2.37 6.20
C HIS A 18 -0.19 1.25 7.26
N LEU A 19 0.74 1.23 8.22
CA LEU A 19 0.70 0.26 9.31
C LEU A 19 -0.58 0.44 10.14
N ASN A 20 -0.92 1.67 10.52
CA ASN A 20 -2.15 1.96 11.26
C ASN A 20 -3.40 1.48 10.50
N TYR A 21 -3.43 1.71 9.19
CA TYR A 21 -4.51 1.24 8.33
C TYR A 21 -4.62 -0.29 8.31
N VAL A 22 -3.50 -0.98 8.16
CA VAL A 22 -3.45 -2.44 8.12
C VAL A 22 -3.88 -3.05 9.45
N LEU A 23 -3.37 -2.52 10.58
CA LEU A 23 -3.72 -3.00 11.91
C LEU A 23 -5.19 -2.77 12.25
N ALA A 24 -5.75 -1.61 11.91
CA ALA A 24 -7.16 -1.32 12.12
C ALA A 24 -8.09 -2.27 11.33
N ALA A 25 -7.67 -2.72 10.15
CA ALA A 25 -8.39 -3.75 9.39
C ALA A 25 -8.23 -5.14 10.05
N LYS A 26 -7.02 -5.48 10.53
CA LYS A 26 -6.76 -6.78 11.21
C LYS A 26 -7.63 -6.95 12.45
N GLU A 27 -7.90 -5.90 13.20
CA GLU A 27 -8.81 -5.94 14.35
C GLU A 27 -10.25 -6.34 14.00
N ARG A 28 -10.64 -6.31 12.72
CA ARG A 28 -11.99 -6.58 12.23
C ARG A 28 -12.14 -7.92 11.51
N CYS A 29 -11.04 -8.66 11.30
CA CYS A 29 -11.06 -9.93 10.61
C CYS A 29 -10.12 -10.96 11.27
N GLU A 30 -10.44 -12.23 11.06
CA GLU A 30 -9.62 -13.34 11.56
C GLU A 30 -8.34 -13.48 10.74
N HIS A 31 -8.44 -13.36 9.40
CA HIS A 31 -7.30 -13.42 8.48
C HIS A 31 -7.29 -12.20 7.56
N LEU A 32 -6.15 -11.51 7.49
CA LEU A 32 -6.00 -10.29 6.72
C LEU A 32 -5.24 -10.52 5.42
N ILE A 33 -5.77 -10.01 4.31
CA ILE A 33 -5.09 -10.01 3.02
C ILE A 33 -4.58 -8.60 2.72
N VAL A 34 -3.26 -8.46 2.59
CA VAL A 34 -2.64 -7.18 2.23
C VAL A 34 -2.36 -7.16 0.73
N GLY A 35 -3.20 -6.47 0.01
CA GLY A 35 -3.13 -6.32 -1.43
C GLY A 35 -2.15 -5.25 -1.87
N ILE A 36 -1.11 -5.62 -2.60
CA ILE A 36 -0.16 -4.66 -3.20
C ILE A 36 -0.62 -4.32 -4.61
N THR A 37 -1.06 -3.07 -4.81
CA THR A 37 -1.52 -2.60 -6.11
C THR A 37 -0.35 -2.31 -7.06
N SER A 38 -0.64 -2.28 -8.37
CA SER A 38 0.38 -2.08 -9.42
C SER A 38 1.58 -3.02 -9.23
N PRO A 39 1.36 -4.35 -9.28
CA PRO A 39 2.43 -5.33 -9.05
C PRO A 39 3.50 -5.25 -10.13
N ASP A 40 3.12 -4.82 -11.33
CA ASP A 40 3.98 -4.65 -12.49
C ASP A 40 3.96 -3.18 -12.92
N SER A 41 5.13 -2.55 -12.97
CA SER A 41 5.30 -1.16 -13.40
C SER A 41 5.11 -0.98 -14.91
N SER A 42 5.20 -2.04 -15.72
CA SER A 42 4.99 -1.99 -17.16
C SER A 42 3.51 -1.88 -17.56
N VAL A 43 2.62 -2.32 -16.69
CA VAL A 43 1.18 -2.14 -16.85
C VAL A 43 0.80 -0.80 -16.21
N ALA A 44 1.07 0.29 -16.94
CA ALA A 44 0.49 1.59 -16.56
C ALA A 44 -1.03 1.44 -16.58
N PRO A 45 -1.74 1.69 -15.48
CA PRO A 45 -3.19 1.67 -15.51
C PRO A 45 -3.66 2.68 -16.54
N ALA A 46 -4.54 2.28 -17.43
CA ALA A 46 -5.26 3.21 -18.31
C ALA A 46 -6.13 4.21 -17.51
N GLU A 47 -6.08 4.15 -16.21
CA GLU A 47 -6.81 4.95 -15.24
C GLU A 47 -5.92 6.07 -14.67
N GLN A 48 -5.57 7.00 -15.53
CA GLN A 48 -4.75 8.14 -15.15
C GLN A 48 -5.62 9.28 -14.60
N ALA A 49 -6.04 9.17 -13.35
CA ALA A 49 -6.41 10.37 -12.59
C ALA A 49 -5.17 11.20 -12.17
N ASP A 50 -3.96 10.63 -12.33
CA ASP A 50 -2.71 11.30 -11.99
C ASP A 50 -1.56 10.77 -12.87
N ALA A 51 -1.17 11.55 -13.88
CA ALA A 51 -0.08 11.25 -14.81
C ALA A 51 1.29 11.00 -14.11
N ASN A 52 1.46 11.49 -12.88
CA ASN A 52 2.69 11.29 -12.11
C ASN A 52 2.77 9.90 -11.45
N ARG A 53 1.66 9.18 -11.32
CA ARG A 53 1.66 7.85 -10.69
C ARG A 53 2.35 6.77 -11.51
N GLY A 54 2.46 6.94 -12.83
CA GLY A 54 3.16 6.02 -13.72
C GLY A 54 4.67 6.22 -13.81
N LYS A 55 5.21 7.31 -13.26
CA LYS A 55 6.64 7.62 -13.36
C LYS A 55 7.50 6.72 -12.48
N ALA A 56 8.75 6.48 -12.89
CA ALA A 56 9.73 5.68 -12.14
C ALA A 56 9.98 6.24 -10.74
N GLU A 57 10.06 7.57 -10.60
CA GLU A 57 10.27 8.27 -9.32
C GLU A 57 9.11 8.04 -8.33
N ALA A 58 7.92 7.78 -8.84
CA ALA A 58 6.75 7.46 -8.01
C ALA A 58 6.69 5.97 -7.62
N ASN A 59 7.46 5.11 -8.30
CA ASN A 59 7.45 3.65 -8.15
C ASN A 59 8.87 3.07 -8.01
N PRO A 60 9.70 3.55 -7.05
CA PRO A 60 11.09 3.12 -6.91
C PRO A 60 11.25 1.68 -6.43
N CYS A 61 10.22 1.07 -5.83
CA CYS A 61 10.29 -0.27 -5.27
C CYS A 61 9.60 -1.30 -6.16
N THR A 62 10.24 -2.44 -6.35
CA THR A 62 9.63 -3.61 -6.99
C THR A 62 8.48 -4.17 -6.14
N TYR A 63 7.66 -5.05 -6.71
CA TYR A 63 6.63 -5.77 -5.96
C TYR A 63 7.24 -6.54 -4.77
N TYR A 64 8.32 -7.27 -5.02
CA TYR A 64 8.99 -8.08 -4.00
C TYR A 64 9.53 -7.23 -2.84
N GLU A 65 10.13 -6.08 -3.13
CA GLU A 65 10.65 -5.17 -2.10
C GLU A 65 9.51 -4.61 -1.23
N ARG A 66 8.37 -4.25 -1.84
CA ARG A 66 7.18 -3.79 -1.12
C ARG A 66 6.60 -4.89 -0.24
N MET A 67 6.50 -6.10 -0.77
CA MET A 67 6.07 -7.28 -0.03
C MET A 67 6.96 -7.50 1.20
N LYS A 68 8.28 -7.40 1.06
CA LYS A 68 9.21 -7.58 2.18
C LYS A 68 9.13 -6.47 3.23
N MET A 69 8.89 -5.23 2.83
CA MET A 69 8.64 -4.13 3.78
C MET A 69 7.36 -4.36 4.59
N VAL A 70 6.27 -4.75 3.94
CA VAL A 70 4.99 -5.07 4.59
C VAL A 70 5.17 -6.25 5.54
N GLU A 71 5.69 -7.36 5.05
CA GLU A 71 5.91 -8.60 5.81
C GLU A 71 6.74 -8.35 7.07
N GLY A 72 7.93 -7.75 6.93
CA GLY A 72 8.81 -7.48 8.05
C GLY A 72 8.19 -6.54 9.08
N THR A 73 7.41 -5.57 8.62
CA THR A 73 6.71 -4.63 9.52
C THR A 73 5.59 -5.30 10.29
N LEU A 74 4.77 -6.15 9.65
CA LEU A 74 3.67 -6.83 10.33
C LEU A 74 4.17 -7.85 11.36
N LEU A 75 5.23 -8.59 11.03
CA LEU A 75 5.88 -9.50 11.98
C LEU A 75 6.47 -8.73 13.18
N GLU A 76 7.11 -7.59 12.95
CA GLU A 76 7.63 -6.74 14.04
C GLU A 76 6.50 -6.11 14.88
N ALA A 77 5.34 -5.87 14.28
CA ALA A 77 4.13 -5.42 15.00
C ALA A 77 3.42 -6.52 15.80
N GLY A 78 3.94 -7.75 15.79
CA GLY A 78 3.45 -8.87 16.60
C GLY A 78 2.46 -9.80 15.89
N LEU A 79 2.19 -9.62 14.59
CA LEU A 79 1.42 -10.57 13.80
C LEU A 79 2.27 -11.80 13.47
N THR A 80 1.61 -12.94 13.30
CA THR A 80 2.23 -14.18 12.84
C THR A 80 1.98 -14.41 11.35
N ARG A 81 2.62 -15.40 10.77
CA ARG A 81 2.39 -15.81 9.36
C ARG A 81 0.97 -16.35 9.12
N GLU A 82 0.31 -16.78 10.16
CA GLU A 82 -1.06 -17.31 10.10
C GLU A 82 -2.10 -16.19 10.11
N ASP A 83 -1.71 -14.97 10.48
CA ASP A 83 -2.59 -13.81 10.59
C ASP A 83 -2.86 -13.09 9.27
N PHE A 84 -1.96 -13.25 8.28
CA PHE A 84 -2.05 -12.49 7.03
C PHE A 84 -1.40 -13.16 5.83
N ASP A 85 -1.91 -12.81 4.65
CA ASP A 85 -1.29 -13.03 3.34
C ASP A 85 -0.97 -11.71 2.64
N ILE A 86 0.04 -11.72 1.76
CA ILE A 86 0.37 -10.58 0.91
C ILE A 86 0.24 -11.02 -0.54
N VAL A 87 -0.63 -10.34 -1.30
CA VAL A 87 -0.97 -10.75 -2.67
C VAL A 87 -0.89 -9.56 -3.64
N PRO A 88 -0.68 -9.82 -4.95
CA PRO A 88 -0.94 -8.81 -5.97
C PRO A 88 -2.42 -8.41 -5.94
N PHE A 89 -2.69 -7.10 -6.10
CA PHE A 89 -4.06 -6.60 -6.02
C PHE A 89 -4.39 -5.75 -7.24
N PRO A 90 -5.05 -6.31 -8.25
CA PRO A 90 -5.35 -5.63 -9.51
C PRO A 90 -6.57 -4.70 -9.37
N ILE A 91 -6.45 -3.65 -8.54
CA ILE A 91 -7.54 -2.71 -8.22
C ILE A 91 -8.14 -2.02 -9.45
N GLY A 92 -7.34 -1.83 -10.50
CA GLY A 92 -7.79 -1.31 -11.78
C GLY A 92 -8.62 -2.30 -12.61
N ARG A 93 -8.62 -3.57 -12.22
CA ARG A 93 -9.37 -4.66 -12.87
C ARG A 93 -10.08 -5.52 -11.82
N PRO A 94 -11.13 -5.00 -11.18
CA PRO A 94 -11.78 -5.67 -10.05
C PRO A 94 -12.30 -7.07 -10.37
N GLU A 95 -12.64 -7.34 -11.63
CA GLU A 95 -13.06 -8.66 -12.13
C GLU A 95 -12.00 -9.75 -11.94
N LEU A 96 -10.71 -9.35 -11.80
CA LEU A 96 -9.61 -10.30 -11.56
C LEU A 96 -9.34 -10.54 -10.08
N MET A 97 -9.88 -9.74 -9.18
CA MET A 97 -9.58 -9.85 -7.75
C MET A 97 -9.99 -11.21 -7.16
N ARG A 98 -11.04 -11.84 -7.70
CA ARG A 98 -11.49 -13.19 -7.32
C ARG A 98 -10.41 -14.29 -7.45
N PHE A 99 -9.34 -14.04 -8.20
CA PHE A 99 -8.22 -14.98 -8.33
C PHE A 99 -7.15 -14.76 -7.25
N TYR A 100 -7.26 -13.72 -6.44
CA TYR A 100 -6.27 -13.33 -5.44
C TYR A 100 -6.81 -13.28 -4.02
N ILE A 101 -8.13 -13.18 -3.86
CA ILE A 101 -8.78 -13.11 -2.55
C ILE A 101 -9.95 -14.11 -2.49
N PRO A 102 -10.25 -14.70 -1.32
CA PRO A 102 -11.42 -15.56 -1.13
C PRO A 102 -12.73 -14.83 -1.40
N ASP A 103 -13.74 -15.59 -1.82
CA ASP A 103 -15.09 -15.07 -1.97
C ASP A 103 -15.63 -14.55 -0.62
N GLY A 104 -16.36 -13.45 -0.67
CA GLY A 104 -16.92 -12.83 0.54
C GLY A 104 -15.93 -12.01 1.35
N THR A 105 -14.65 -11.89 0.92
CA THR A 105 -13.66 -11.04 1.59
C THR A 105 -14.16 -9.59 1.70
N ARG A 106 -14.23 -9.05 2.92
CA ARG A 106 -14.55 -7.63 3.14
C ARG A 106 -13.34 -6.76 2.84
N ILE A 107 -13.52 -5.78 1.98
CA ILE A 107 -12.44 -4.84 1.63
C ILE A 107 -12.55 -3.62 2.54
N PHE A 108 -11.54 -3.41 3.35
CA PHE A 108 -11.41 -2.23 4.18
C PHE A 108 -10.68 -1.13 3.40
N VAL A 109 -11.21 0.08 3.43
CA VAL A 109 -10.66 1.23 2.71
C VAL A 109 -10.55 2.46 3.61
N THR A 110 -9.70 3.39 3.20
CA THR A 110 -9.67 4.75 3.73
C THR A 110 -9.93 5.73 2.59
N ILE A 111 -10.69 6.78 2.85
CA ILE A 111 -10.97 7.83 1.88
C ILE A 111 -10.19 9.07 2.30
N LEU A 112 -9.21 9.46 1.49
CA LEU A 112 -8.34 10.62 1.72
C LEU A 112 -8.48 11.68 0.63
N ASP A 113 -9.07 11.30 -0.52
CA ASP A 113 -9.22 12.14 -1.69
C ASP A 113 -10.35 11.59 -2.59
N GLU A 114 -10.67 12.31 -3.63
CA GLU A 114 -11.71 11.91 -4.60
C GLU A 114 -11.38 10.58 -5.28
N TRP A 115 -10.10 10.30 -5.54
CA TRP A 115 -9.71 9.01 -6.09
C TRP A 115 -10.03 7.84 -5.15
N GLY A 116 -9.83 8.03 -3.84
CA GLY A 116 -10.21 7.05 -2.82
C GLY A 116 -11.70 6.78 -2.83
N ARG A 117 -12.52 7.81 -3.05
CA ARG A 117 -13.98 7.71 -3.17
C ARG A 117 -14.38 6.93 -4.42
N CYS A 118 -13.88 7.33 -5.59
CA CYS A 118 -14.13 6.63 -6.85
C CYS A 118 -13.71 5.14 -6.80
N LYS A 119 -12.57 4.85 -6.17
CA LYS A 119 -12.12 3.47 -5.95
C LYS A 119 -13.11 2.68 -5.11
N THR A 120 -13.60 3.26 -4.04
CA THR A 120 -14.57 2.64 -3.12
C THR A 120 -15.86 2.30 -3.83
N ASP A 121 -16.41 3.24 -4.60
CA ASP A 121 -17.65 3.07 -5.35
C ASP A 121 -17.48 1.99 -6.42
N ARG A 122 -16.38 2.00 -7.15
CA ARG A 122 -16.06 0.96 -8.14
C ARG A 122 -16.01 -0.45 -7.53
N LEU A 123 -15.41 -0.62 -6.35
CA LEU A 123 -15.39 -1.91 -5.67
C LEU A 123 -16.81 -2.38 -5.29
N ARG A 124 -17.66 -1.46 -4.82
CA ARG A 124 -19.06 -1.75 -4.50
C ARG A 124 -19.86 -2.14 -5.74
N ASP A 125 -19.66 -1.43 -6.85
CA ASP A 125 -20.34 -1.71 -8.14
C ASP A 125 -19.98 -3.11 -8.68
N PHE A 126 -18.77 -3.60 -8.38
CA PHE A 126 -18.36 -4.98 -8.68
C PHE A 126 -18.84 -6.02 -7.66
N GLY A 127 -19.63 -5.60 -6.65
CA GLY A 127 -20.25 -6.49 -5.67
C GLY A 127 -19.37 -6.88 -4.49
N TYR A 128 -18.20 -6.23 -4.29
CA TYR A 128 -17.39 -6.49 -3.12
C TYR A 128 -17.99 -5.81 -1.87
N PRO A 129 -18.04 -6.50 -0.72
CA PRO A 129 -18.39 -5.86 0.54
C PRO A 129 -17.30 -4.91 0.96
N VAL A 130 -17.59 -3.60 1.00
CA VAL A 130 -16.61 -2.55 1.33
C VAL A 130 -16.99 -1.83 2.60
N GLU A 131 -16.04 -1.72 3.52
CA GLU A 131 -16.13 -0.93 4.74
C GLU A 131 -15.11 0.22 4.73
N VAL A 132 -15.59 1.44 4.98
CA VAL A 132 -14.73 2.61 5.15
C VAL A 132 -14.31 2.70 6.60
N LEU A 133 -13.01 2.49 6.90
CA LEU A 133 -12.48 2.58 8.25
C LEU A 133 -12.49 4.02 8.77
N TRP A 134 -12.07 4.95 7.92
CA TRP A 134 -12.17 6.41 8.17
C TRP A 134 -12.07 7.21 6.88
N GLU A 135 -12.60 8.40 6.96
CA GLU A 135 -12.47 9.44 5.95
C GLU A 135 -11.73 10.63 6.56
N ARG A 136 -10.71 11.14 5.86
CA ARG A 136 -9.90 12.28 6.30
C ARG A 136 -9.59 13.16 5.11
N THR A 137 -9.47 14.48 5.35
CA THR A 137 -9.05 15.45 4.34
C THR A 137 -7.56 15.76 4.41
N ASP A 138 -6.87 15.34 5.48
CA ASP A 138 -5.46 15.59 5.74
C ASP A 138 -4.64 14.30 5.70
N LYS A 139 -3.63 14.28 4.84
CA LYS A 139 -2.56 13.27 4.84
C LYS A 139 -1.42 13.77 5.73
N VAL A 140 -1.26 13.19 6.91
CA VAL A 140 -0.15 13.54 7.80
C VAL A 140 1.17 12.96 7.25
N ILE A 141 1.16 11.72 6.75
CA ILE A 141 2.33 11.03 6.16
C ILE A 141 1.97 10.52 4.76
N SER A 142 2.88 10.68 3.81
CA SER A 142 2.73 10.09 2.47
C SER A 142 4.06 9.55 1.94
N SER A 143 3.99 8.51 1.10
CA SER A 143 5.18 7.97 0.43
C SER A 143 5.91 9.03 -0.40
N SER A 144 5.19 9.98 -1.01
CA SER A 144 5.80 11.09 -1.76
C SER A 144 6.60 12.03 -0.87
N MET A 145 6.08 12.36 0.33
CA MET A 145 6.79 13.16 1.33
C MET A 145 8.07 12.45 1.78
N ILE A 146 8.00 11.14 2.08
CA ILE A 146 9.15 10.35 2.51
C ILE A 146 10.22 10.33 1.41
N ARG A 147 9.86 10.06 0.16
CA ARG A 147 10.81 10.09 -0.96
C ARG A 147 11.46 11.45 -1.12
N ARG A 148 10.70 12.54 -0.96
CA ARG A 148 11.28 13.90 -0.97
C ARG A 148 12.28 14.11 0.18
N CYS A 149 11.98 13.66 1.40
CA CYS A 149 12.94 13.71 2.50
C CYS A 149 14.23 12.96 2.17
N ILE A 150 14.15 11.78 1.55
CA ILE A 150 15.32 11.00 1.13
C ILE A 150 16.14 11.76 0.08
N ILE A 151 15.51 12.33 -0.95
CA ILE A 151 16.19 13.10 -2.00
C ILE A 151 16.90 14.34 -1.44
N GLU A 152 16.27 15.02 -0.48
CA GLU A 152 16.77 16.25 0.13
C GLU A 152 17.65 16.01 1.37
N ASP A 153 18.08 14.78 1.61
CA ASP A 153 18.91 14.38 2.79
C ASP A 153 18.29 14.80 4.15
N ARG A 154 16.95 14.88 4.21
CA ARG A 154 16.24 15.18 5.45
C ARG A 154 15.89 13.91 6.24
N PRO A 155 15.78 13.98 7.57
CA PRO A 155 15.38 12.84 8.41
C PRO A 155 13.99 12.30 7.97
N TRP A 156 13.89 10.97 7.84
CA TRP A 156 12.65 10.29 7.43
C TRP A 156 12.35 9.02 8.25
N ALA A 157 13.30 8.58 9.09
CA ALA A 157 13.14 7.39 9.92
C ALA A 157 11.87 7.41 10.79
N GLN A 158 11.49 8.59 11.29
CA GLN A 158 10.33 8.78 12.15
C GLN A 158 8.98 8.56 11.45
N TYR A 159 8.95 8.53 10.12
CA TYR A 159 7.74 8.37 9.35
C TYR A 159 7.46 6.93 8.91
N VAL A 160 8.42 6.03 9.13
CA VAL A 160 8.31 4.63 8.69
C VAL A 160 8.52 3.68 9.86
N PRO A 161 7.91 2.47 9.83
CA PRO A 161 8.21 1.44 10.80
C PRO A 161 9.70 1.04 10.76
N PRO A 162 10.29 0.64 11.91
CA PRO A 162 11.71 0.29 11.97
C PRO A 162 12.12 -0.82 11.01
N ALA A 163 11.28 -1.85 10.80
CA ALA A 163 11.54 -2.90 9.81
C ALA A 163 11.65 -2.34 8.39
N THR A 164 10.74 -1.43 8.00
CA THR A 164 10.80 -0.76 6.70
C THR A 164 12.08 0.07 6.57
N TYR A 165 12.43 0.85 7.58
CA TYR A 165 13.65 1.67 7.56
C TYR A 165 14.90 0.83 7.33
N ARG A 166 15.08 -0.23 8.12
CA ARG A 166 16.22 -1.16 7.99
C ARG A 166 16.27 -1.79 6.59
N TYR A 167 15.13 -2.23 6.08
CA TYR A 167 15.05 -2.87 4.76
C TYR A 167 15.44 -1.90 3.63
N VAL A 168 14.94 -0.67 3.66
CA VAL A 168 15.25 0.37 2.67
C VAL A 168 16.76 0.64 2.62
N LEU A 169 17.42 0.79 3.77
CA LEU A 169 18.86 1.00 3.83
C LEU A 169 19.66 -0.23 3.38
N GLN A 170 19.28 -1.42 3.87
CA GLN A 170 19.96 -2.68 3.50
C GLN A 170 19.93 -2.96 2.00
N LYS A 171 18.83 -2.62 1.34
CA LYS A 171 18.62 -2.82 -0.10
C LYS A 171 19.02 -1.61 -0.95
N LYS A 172 19.57 -0.56 -0.33
CA LYS A 172 20.00 0.68 -0.99
C LYS A 172 18.88 1.33 -1.82
N ILE A 173 17.63 1.17 -1.35
CA ILE A 173 16.45 1.75 -2.00
C ILE A 173 16.49 3.28 -1.87
N ASP A 174 17.00 3.80 -0.77
CA ASP A 174 17.25 5.22 -0.53
C ASP A 174 18.20 5.83 -1.59
N LEU A 175 19.28 5.13 -1.94
CA LEU A 175 20.19 5.57 -3.01
C LEU A 175 19.48 5.56 -4.39
N ARG A 176 18.73 4.51 -4.70
CA ARG A 176 17.90 4.44 -5.92
C ARG A 176 16.92 5.61 -6.02
N ILE A 177 16.26 5.97 -4.91
CA ILE A 177 15.32 7.09 -4.87
C ILE A 177 16.05 8.41 -5.18
N LYS A 178 17.25 8.62 -4.65
CA LYS A 178 18.07 9.80 -4.96
C LYS A 178 18.45 9.85 -6.45
N GLU A 179 18.90 8.74 -7.01
CA GLU A 179 19.27 8.64 -8.43
C GLU A 179 18.07 8.99 -9.34
N LEU A 180 16.89 8.41 -9.07
CA LEU A 180 15.67 8.70 -9.80
C LEU A 180 15.24 10.16 -9.68
N GLY A 181 15.40 10.78 -8.51
CA GLY A 181 15.03 12.18 -8.27
C GLY A 181 16.01 13.19 -8.83
N SER A 182 17.26 12.80 -9.13
CA SER A 182 18.30 13.68 -9.69
C SER A 182 18.28 13.74 -11.22
N GLY A 183 17.53 12.86 -11.87
CA GLY A 183 17.41 12.76 -13.33
C GLY A 183 16.22 13.50 -13.94
N SER A 184 15.50 14.30 -13.14
CA SER A 184 14.27 15.01 -13.57
C SER A 184 14.50 16.49 -13.75
#